data_591b400d83c250e310a4dc942bc5951f
#
_entry.id   591b400d83c250e310a4dc942bc5951f
#
_cell.length_a   1.000
_cell.length_b   1.000
_cell.length_c   1.000
_cell.angle_alpha   90.00
_cell.angle_beta   90.00
_cell.angle_gamma   90.00
#
_symmetry.space_group_name_H-M   'P 1'
#
loop_
_entity.id
_entity.type
_entity.pdbx_description
1 polymer ?
#
loop_
_entity_poly.entity_id
_entity_poly.type
_entity_poly.pdbx_seq_one_letter_code
_entity_poly.pdbx_strand_id
1 'polypeptide(L)'
;MLRDMKHDSLTLTIKDLSALHAAYMSFLRQGGLFVPTTARYQLGDHVIIVLLLLDEPETVTVTGRVVWITPKGAQGHRDTGIGVEFSEQDATVSHKIKNYLGGSMASSRQTHTL
;
A
#
# COMPACT_ATOMS: atom_id res chain seq x y z
N MET A 1 1.08 -5.65 -28.64
CA MET A 1 1.07 -6.43 -28.41
C MET A 1 0.84 -6.90 -27.16
N LEU A 2 1.05 -7.81 -26.88
CA LEU A 2 0.76 -8.30 -25.73
C LEU A 2 1.28 -7.77 -24.55
N ARG A 3 2.38 -7.19 -24.59
CA ARG A 3 2.97 -6.72 -23.49
C ARG A 3 2.20 -5.73 -22.85
N ASP A 4 1.36 -5.15 -23.52
CA ASP A 4 0.63 -4.16 -22.89
C ASP A 4 -0.28 -4.72 -21.95
N MET A 5 -0.53 -5.94 -22.05
CA MET A 5 -1.47 -6.49 -21.23
C MET A 5 -0.89 -6.89 -19.97
N LYS A 6 0.41 -6.89 -19.90
CA LYS A 6 0.99 -7.29 -18.76
C LYS A 6 0.80 -6.35 -17.68
N HIS A 7 0.43 -6.74 -16.55
CA HIS A 7 0.36 -5.89 -15.40
C HIS A 7 1.69 -5.94 -14.70
N ASP A 8 2.20 -4.81 -14.37
CA ASP A 8 3.42 -4.77 -13.63
C ASP A 8 3.22 -5.27 -12.24
N SER A 9 4.17 -5.99 -11.75
CA SER A 9 4.15 -6.54 -10.42
C SER A 9 5.22 -5.83 -9.62
N LEU A 10 4.83 -5.29 -8.48
CA LEU A 10 5.75 -4.59 -7.58
C LEU A 10 5.80 -5.33 -6.27
N THR A 11 6.97 -5.34 -5.66
CA THR A 11 7.12 -5.96 -4.35
C THR A 11 7.28 -4.87 -3.31
N LEU A 12 6.52 -4.95 -2.24
CA LEU A 12 6.62 -3.98 -1.17
C LEU A 12 6.79 -4.74 0.14
N THR A 13 7.88 -4.44 0.84
CA THR A 13 8.15 -5.06 2.12
C THR A 13 7.87 -4.06 3.21
N ILE A 14 6.98 -4.40 4.13
CA ILE A 14 6.64 -3.55 5.26
C ILE A 14 7.07 -4.28 6.52
N LYS A 15 8.12 -3.77 7.16
CA LYS A 15 8.78 -4.47 8.24
C LYS A 15 8.16 -4.24 9.60
N ASP A 16 7.52 -3.12 9.81
CA ASP A 16 6.99 -2.81 11.13
C ASP A 16 5.79 -1.90 11.00
N LEU A 17 5.13 -1.62 12.12
CA LEU A 17 3.92 -0.82 12.11
C LEU A 17 4.17 0.61 11.69
N SER A 18 5.34 1.14 12.00
CA SER A 18 5.67 2.49 11.60
C SER A 18 5.72 2.60 10.08
N ALA A 19 6.33 1.61 9.43
CA ALA A 19 6.40 1.58 7.98
C ALA A 19 5.00 1.42 7.39
N LEU A 20 4.14 0.63 8.04
CA LEU A 20 2.79 0.44 7.56
C LEU A 20 1.98 1.73 7.66
N HIS A 21 2.12 2.45 8.76
CA HIS A 21 1.46 3.73 8.90
C HIS A 21 1.92 4.71 7.81
N ALA A 22 3.19 4.69 7.50
CA ALA A 22 3.73 5.60 6.50
C ALA A 22 3.24 5.27 5.09
N ALA A 23 3.04 4.00 4.82
CA ALA A 23 2.67 3.56 3.47
C ALA A 23 1.17 3.54 3.23
N TYR A 24 0.38 3.32 4.27
CA TYR A 24 -1.06 3.12 4.07
C TYR A 24 -1.77 4.44 3.80
N MET A 25 -2.56 4.44 2.74
CA MET A 25 -3.28 5.64 2.32
C MET A 25 -4.74 5.47 2.69
N SER A 26 -5.05 5.81 3.93
CA SER A 26 -6.37 5.58 4.49
C SER A 26 -7.44 6.49 3.90
N PHE A 27 -7.02 7.59 3.29
CA PHE A 27 -7.99 8.51 2.72
C PHE A 27 -8.58 8.02 1.40
N LEU A 28 -8.03 6.96 0.83
CA LEU A 28 -8.60 6.40 -0.38
C LEU A 28 -9.79 5.54 -0.03
N ARG A 29 -10.79 5.55 -0.91
CA ARG A 29 -12.04 4.88 -0.65
C ARG A 29 -11.88 3.43 -0.27
N GLN A 30 -11.07 2.70 -1.03
CA GLN A 30 -10.84 1.30 -0.74
C GLN A 30 -9.57 1.08 0.07
N GLY A 31 -8.90 2.15 0.48
CA GLY A 31 -7.59 2.05 1.07
C GLY A 31 -6.55 1.86 -0.01
N GLY A 32 -5.31 1.98 0.33
CA GLY A 32 -4.26 1.79 -0.64
C GLY A 32 -2.91 1.87 -0.01
N LEU A 33 -1.89 1.74 -0.84
CA LEU A 33 -0.52 1.76 -0.38
C LEU A 33 0.33 2.63 -1.29
N PHE A 34 1.26 3.33 -0.69
CA PHE A 34 2.28 4.04 -1.44
C PHE A 34 3.42 3.07 -1.68
N VAL A 35 3.83 2.93 -2.93
CA VAL A 35 4.88 2.01 -3.32
C VAL A 35 6.02 2.80 -3.94
N PRO A 36 7.19 2.83 -3.30
CA PRO A 36 8.33 3.51 -3.91
C PRO A 36 8.76 2.80 -5.18
N THR A 37 8.94 3.55 -6.23
CA THR A 37 9.41 2.97 -7.48
C THR A 37 9.86 4.10 -8.39
N THR A 38 10.82 3.82 -9.25
CA THR A 38 11.24 4.76 -10.27
C THR A 38 10.64 4.39 -11.63
N ALA A 39 9.89 3.31 -11.69
CA ALA A 39 9.26 2.93 -12.94
C ALA A 39 8.19 3.94 -13.32
N ARG A 40 7.95 4.08 -14.59
CA ARG A 40 6.97 5.03 -15.04
C ARG A 40 5.58 4.44 -15.06
N TYR A 41 4.65 5.16 -14.48
CA TYR A 41 3.26 4.74 -14.44
C TYR A 41 2.39 5.91 -14.81
N GLN A 42 1.17 5.60 -15.19
CA GLN A 42 0.17 6.63 -15.45
C GLN A 42 -1.00 6.39 -14.53
N LEU A 43 -1.70 7.45 -14.21
CA LEU A 43 -2.91 7.32 -13.39
C LEU A 43 -3.86 6.38 -14.10
N GLY A 44 -4.44 5.48 -13.35
CA GLY A 44 -5.36 4.49 -13.88
C GLY A 44 -4.72 3.18 -14.25
N ASP A 45 -3.39 3.11 -14.28
CA ASP A 45 -2.73 1.84 -14.59
C ASP A 45 -3.06 0.80 -13.54
N HIS A 46 -3.24 -0.44 -13.98
CA HIS A 46 -3.48 -1.54 -13.06
C HIS A 46 -2.15 -2.15 -12.68
N VAL A 47 -1.99 -2.44 -11.42
CA VAL A 47 -0.75 -3.02 -10.90
C VAL A 47 -1.06 -4.12 -9.90
N ILE A 48 -0.11 -4.99 -9.72
CA ILE A 48 -0.19 -6.05 -8.73
C ILE A 48 0.92 -5.78 -7.72
N ILE A 49 0.59 -5.79 -6.44
CA ILE A 49 1.58 -5.62 -5.38
C ILE A 49 1.74 -6.94 -4.66
N VAL A 50 2.97 -7.42 -4.60
CA VAL A 50 3.31 -8.59 -3.80
C VAL A 50 3.79 -8.01 -2.48
N LEU A 51 2.98 -8.15 -1.44
CA LEU A 51 3.18 -7.48 -0.18
C LEU A 51 3.73 -8.44 0.86
N LEU A 52 4.89 -8.08 1.41
CA LEU A 52 5.44 -8.81 2.53
C LEU A 52 5.09 -7.97 3.75
N LEU A 53 4.10 -8.42 4.49
CA LEU A 53 3.50 -7.61 5.53
C LEU A 53 3.87 -8.12 6.91
N LEU A 54 4.64 -7.35 7.61
CA LEU A 54 5.00 -7.62 9.00
C LEU A 54 5.46 -9.07 9.17
N ASP A 55 4.85 -9.78 10.07
CA ASP A 55 5.25 -11.15 10.33
C ASP A 55 4.29 -12.16 9.72
N GLU A 56 3.55 -11.75 8.70
CA GLU A 56 2.69 -12.71 8.01
C GLU A 56 3.56 -13.77 7.35
N PRO A 57 3.22 -15.02 7.49
CA PRO A 57 4.08 -16.10 6.98
C PRO A 57 4.09 -16.19 5.46
N GLU A 58 3.07 -15.67 4.81
CA GLU A 58 3.01 -15.73 3.36
C GLU A 58 2.83 -14.35 2.80
N THR A 59 3.29 -14.16 1.58
CA THR A 59 3.07 -12.90 0.92
C THR A 59 1.60 -12.72 0.62
N VAL A 60 1.19 -11.47 0.55
CA VAL A 60 -0.18 -11.12 0.25
C VAL A 60 -0.16 -10.40 -1.09
N THR A 61 -0.92 -10.90 -2.04
CA THR A 61 -0.96 -10.27 -3.36
C THR A 61 -2.21 -9.42 -3.47
N VAL A 62 -2.03 -8.15 -3.82
CA VAL A 62 -3.16 -7.27 -4.01
C VAL A 62 -3.12 -6.66 -5.37
N THR A 63 -4.27 -6.36 -5.91
CA THR A 63 -4.35 -5.65 -7.17
C THR A 63 -4.94 -4.28 -6.91
N GLY A 64 -4.62 -3.35 -7.76
CA GLY A 64 -5.14 -2.02 -7.61
C GLY A 64 -4.85 -1.17 -8.80
N ARG A 65 -5.13 0.12 -8.62
CA ARG A 65 -5.01 1.07 -9.69
C ARG A 65 -4.22 2.26 -9.21
N VAL A 66 -3.35 2.77 -10.05
CA VAL A 66 -2.53 3.92 -9.71
C VAL A 66 -3.43 5.16 -9.63
N VAL A 67 -3.46 5.80 -8.47
CA VAL A 67 -4.26 7.00 -8.27
C VAL A 67 -3.41 8.20 -7.84
N TRP A 68 -2.12 7.98 -7.63
CA TRP A 68 -1.23 9.04 -7.17
C TRP A 68 0.17 8.77 -7.72
N ILE A 69 0.86 9.82 -8.13
CA ILE A 69 2.23 9.68 -8.60
C ILE A 69 3.06 10.78 -7.98
N THR A 70 4.18 10.39 -7.36
CA THR A 70 5.17 11.34 -6.87
C THR A 70 6.35 11.27 -7.84
N PRO A 71 6.56 12.29 -8.64
CA PRO A 71 7.58 12.21 -9.66
C PRO A 71 8.97 12.34 -9.07
N LYS A 72 9.94 11.89 -9.86
CA LYS A 72 11.31 12.01 -9.49
C LYS A 72 11.64 13.47 -9.35
N GLY A 73 12.36 13.81 -8.32
CA GLY A 73 12.75 15.19 -8.09
C GLY A 73 11.71 16.03 -7.40
N ALA A 74 10.65 15.42 -6.89
CA ALA A 74 9.65 16.17 -6.15
C ALA A 74 10.29 16.78 -4.93
N GLN A 75 9.76 17.93 -4.55
CA GLN A 75 10.33 18.63 -3.43
C GLN A 75 10.05 17.95 -2.12
N GLY A 76 10.80 18.29 -1.11
CA GLY A 76 10.52 17.85 0.24
C GLY A 76 11.02 16.46 0.53
N HIS A 77 12.00 16.00 -0.15
CA HIS A 77 12.58 14.71 0.13
C HIS A 77 11.58 13.57 0.02
N ARG A 78 10.55 13.76 -0.80
CA ARG A 78 9.59 12.70 -0.95
C ARG A 78 10.15 11.62 -1.83
N ASP A 79 9.84 10.39 -1.50
CA ASP A 79 10.26 9.29 -2.32
C ASP A 79 9.49 9.29 -3.62
N THR A 80 10.17 8.95 -4.69
CA THR A 80 9.51 8.74 -5.97
C THR A 80 8.70 7.46 -5.88
N GLY A 81 7.47 7.52 -6.29
CA GLY A 81 6.64 6.32 -6.24
C GLY A 81 5.22 6.58 -6.65
N ILE A 82 4.39 5.61 -6.40
CA ILE A 82 2.99 5.66 -6.79
C ILE A 82 2.10 5.29 -5.62
N GLY A 83 0.90 5.86 -5.62
CA GLY A 83 -0.12 5.44 -4.68
C GLY A 83 -1.08 4.53 -5.43
N VAL A 84 -1.37 3.37 -4.87
CA VAL A 84 -2.21 2.37 -5.50
C VAL A 84 -3.42 2.15 -4.64
N GLU A 85 -4.60 2.39 -5.19
CA GLU A 85 -5.83 2.14 -4.47
C GLU A 85 -6.22 0.68 -4.70
N PHE A 86 -6.57 -0.02 -3.64
CA PHE A 86 -6.92 -1.43 -3.73
C PHE A 86 -8.22 -1.62 -4.49
N SER A 87 -8.34 -2.74 -5.19
CA SER A 87 -9.60 -3.07 -5.83
C SER A 87 -10.58 -3.55 -4.77
N GLU A 88 -11.85 -3.53 -5.10
CA GLU A 88 -12.85 -3.99 -4.17
C GLU A 88 -12.68 -5.45 -3.83
N GLN A 89 -12.08 -6.20 -4.74
CA GLN A 89 -11.87 -7.62 -4.51
C GLN A 89 -10.86 -7.86 -3.40
N ASP A 90 -10.06 -6.86 -3.09
CA ASP A 90 -9.03 -7.01 -2.09
C ASP A 90 -9.39 -6.34 -0.76
N ALA A 91 -10.68 -6.24 -0.49
CA ALA A 91 -11.14 -5.67 0.77
C ALA A 91 -10.58 -6.41 1.96
N THR A 92 -10.32 -7.70 1.82
CA THR A 92 -9.74 -8.49 2.91
C THR A 92 -8.38 -7.96 3.31
N VAL A 93 -7.58 -7.56 2.33
CA VAL A 93 -6.25 -7.03 2.61
C VAL A 93 -6.38 -5.68 3.32
N SER A 94 -7.30 -4.85 2.87
CA SER A 94 -7.54 -3.57 3.52
C SER A 94 -7.94 -3.76 4.97
N HIS A 95 -8.81 -4.72 5.23
CA HIS A 95 -9.22 -5.03 6.59
C HIS A 95 -8.05 -5.53 7.42
N LYS A 96 -7.21 -6.36 6.84
CA LYS A 96 -6.05 -6.88 7.55
C LYS A 96 -5.12 -5.72 7.96
N ILE A 97 -4.90 -4.79 7.07
CA ILE A 97 -4.05 -3.64 7.36
C ILE A 97 -4.68 -2.78 8.46
N LYS A 98 -5.98 -2.54 8.35
CA LYS A 98 -6.67 -1.74 9.35
C LYS A 98 -6.63 -2.41 10.70
N ASN A 99 -6.69 -3.73 10.73
CA ASN A 99 -6.61 -4.46 11.99
C ASN A 99 -5.24 -4.28 12.64
N TYR A 100 -4.19 -4.34 11.86
CA TYR A 100 -2.86 -4.09 12.42
C TYR A 100 -2.77 -2.68 13.00
N LEU A 101 -3.23 -1.70 12.25
CA LEU A 101 -3.14 -0.31 12.68
C LEU A 101 -4.10 -0.02 13.83
N GLY A 102 -5.29 -0.55 13.73
CA GLY A 102 -6.30 -0.38 14.77
C GLY A 102 -5.95 -1.10 16.04
N GLY A 103 -5.36 -2.26 15.91
CA GLY A 103 -4.92 -3.01 17.07
C GLY A 103 -3.88 -2.25 17.87
N SER A 104 -2.96 -1.61 17.17
CA SER A 104 -1.97 -0.80 17.82
C SER A 104 -2.63 0.34 18.57
N MET A 105 -3.60 1.00 17.96
CA MET A 105 -4.29 2.09 18.58
C MET A 105 -5.19 1.61 19.70
N ALA A 106 -5.81 0.48 19.50
CA ALA A 106 -6.69 -0.06 20.53
C ALA A 106 -5.91 -0.43 21.77
N SER A 107 -4.73 -0.95 21.59
CA SER A 107 -3.90 -1.28 22.74
C SER A 107 -3.56 -0.03 23.52
N SER A 108 -3.23 1.04 22.83
CA SER A 108 -2.96 2.28 23.49
C SER A 108 -4.15 2.77 24.25
N ARG A 109 -5.31 2.70 23.64
CA ARG A 109 -6.50 3.19 24.28
C ARG A 109 -6.85 2.37 25.48
N GLN A 110 -6.70 1.08 25.40
CA GLN A 110 -7.01 0.23 26.53
C GLN A 110 -6.12 0.57 27.69
N THR A 111 -4.88 0.86 27.41
CA THR A 111 -3.98 1.23 28.46
C THR A 111 -4.44 2.49 29.15
N HIS A 112 -4.94 3.42 28.38
CA HIS A 112 -5.40 4.65 28.97
C HIS A 112 -6.66 4.49 29.78
N THR A 113 -7.51 3.61 29.39
CA THR A 113 -8.77 3.50 30.09
C THR A 113 -8.65 2.72 31.35
N LEU A 114 -7.60 2.04 31.53
CA LEU A 114 -7.42 1.30 32.75
C LEU A 114 -6.77 2.17 33.80
#